data_68a5820332f965dc7f9d189598b90a30
#
_entry.id   68a5820332f965dc7f9d189598b90a30
#
_cell.length_a   1.000
_cell.length_b   1.000
_cell.length_c   1.000
_cell.angle_alpha   90.00
_cell.angle_beta   90.00
_cell.angle_gamma   90.00
#
_symmetry.space_group_name_H-M   'P 1'
#
loop_
_entity.id
_entity.type
_entity.pdbx_description
1 polymer ?
#
loop_
_entity_poly.entity_id
_entity_poly.type
_entity_poly.pdbx_seq_one_letter_code
_entity_poly.pdbx_strand_id
1 'polypeptide(L)'
;MVIQTAKSILLVVSALFPIVDPIGGAPVFLSLTLNYDRETRRLLARRIALNSFILLVASFSVGSHVLSFFGISLPVVQVGGGMIVVASGWALLRQDDANDRNAVGRTVHCKDVLHDAFYPLTLPLTVGPGSISVAITLGANEPHTLGASLLSIVAAAIGSLIVAATIYLCYAFSDRLALALGPTGTNVIVKLTSFLLVCIGVQIVWNGASQLLRSLPHIG
;
A
#
# COMPACT_ATOMS: atom_id res chain seq x y z
N MET A 1 -26.97 3.25 -10.35
CA MET A 1 -26.21 4.03 -9.35
C MET A 1 -25.56 3.12 -8.31
N VAL A 2 -26.30 2.38 -7.49
CA VAL A 2 -25.74 1.47 -6.45
C VAL A 2 -24.75 0.45 -6.99
N ILE A 3 -25.08 -0.22 -8.11
CA ILE A 3 -24.20 -1.23 -8.73
C ILE A 3 -22.87 -0.62 -9.22
N GLN A 4 -22.92 0.61 -9.71
CA GLN A 4 -21.72 1.30 -10.21
C GLN A 4 -20.82 1.72 -9.05
N THR A 5 -21.38 2.25 -7.97
CA THR A 5 -20.62 2.54 -6.74
C THR A 5 -19.99 1.29 -6.14
N ALA A 6 -20.73 0.18 -6.09
CA ALA A 6 -20.19 -1.10 -5.60
C ALA A 6 -19.01 -1.60 -6.47
N LYS A 7 -19.08 -1.45 -7.80
CA LYS A 7 -17.98 -1.77 -8.72
C LYS A 7 -16.75 -0.87 -8.46
N SER A 8 -16.95 0.44 -8.27
CA SER A 8 -15.84 1.36 -7.96
C SER A 8 -15.19 1.03 -6.63
N ILE A 9 -15.97 0.72 -5.58
CA ILE A 9 -15.44 0.29 -4.28
C ILE A 9 -14.61 -1.00 -4.44
N LEU A 10 -15.15 -1.99 -5.15
CA LEU A 10 -14.46 -3.26 -5.39
C LEU A 10 -13.16 -3.05 -6.16
N LEU A 11 -13.15 -2.16 -7.16
CA LEU A 11 -11.98 -1.80 -7.93
C LEU A 11 -10.91 -1.15 -7.05
N VAL A 12 -11.27 -0.20 -6.18
CA VAL A 12 -10.33 0.43 -5.23
C VAL A 12 -9.74 -0.61 -4.29
N VAL A 13 -10.57 -1.46 -3.69
CA VAL A 13 -10.10 -2.50 -2.78
C VAL A 13 -9.21 -3.51 -3.49
N SER A 14 -9.61 -4.00 -4.66
CA SER A 14 -8.83 -5.00 -5.40
C SER A 14 -7.49 -4.47 -5.91
N ALA A 15 -7.40 -3.17 -6.20
CA ALA A 15 -6.16 -2.55 -6.62
C ALA A 15 -5.22 -2.24 -5.45
N LEU A 16 -5.74 -1.75 -4.33
CA LEU A 16 -4.92 -1.32 -3.20
C LEU A 16 -4.56 -2.46 -2.25
N PHE A 17 -5.47 -3.40 -1.99
CA PHE A 17 -5.26 -4.47 -1.00
C PHE A 17 -4.00 -5.31 -1.26
N PRO A 18 -3.71 -5.79 -2.50
CA PRO A 18 -2.51 -6.59 -2.74
C PRO A 18 -1.21 -5.80 -2.59
N ILE A 19 -1.23 -4.47 -2.87
CA ILE A 19 -0.02 -3.63 -2.82
C ILE A 19 0.27 -3.19 -1.38
N VAL A 20 -0.76 -2.91 -0.61
CA VAL A 20 -0.66 -2.60 0.82
C VAL A 20 -0.27 -3.85 1.62
N ASP A 21 -0.71 -5.02 1.17
CA ASP A 21 -0.39 -6.35 1.73
C ASP A 21 -0.47 -6.41 3.26
N PRO A 22 -1.64 -6.20 3.87
CA PRO A 22 -1.75 -6.18 5.32
C PRO A 22 -1.41 -7.53 5.97
N ILE A 23 -1.58 -8.64 5.25
CA ILE A 23 -1.31 -9.99 5.76
C ILE A 23 0.19 -10.25 5.79
N GLY A 24 0.92 -9.95 4.71
CA GLY A 24 2.38 -10.07 4.66
C GLY A 24 3.10 -9.05 5.52
N GLY A 25 2.51 -7.86 5.71
CA GLY A 25 3.03 -6.82 6.59
C GLY A 25 2.87 -7.12 8.09
N ALA A 26 1.90 -7.95 8.49
CA ALA A 26 1.64 -8.24 9.90
C ALA A 26 2.80 -8.91 10.65
N PRO A 27 3.52 -9.91 10.09
CA PRO A 27 4.73 -10.46 10.73
C PRO A 27 5.86 -9.44 10.87
N VAL A 28 6.03 -8.56 9.87
CA VAL A 28 7.05 -7.49 9.91
C VAL A 28 6.68 -6.47 10.98
N PHE A 29 5.42 -6.04 11.04
CA PHE A 29 4.92 -5.18 12.11
C PHE A 29 5.14 -5.80 13.48
N LEU A 30 4.85 -7.09 13.67
CA LEU A 30 5.07 -7.80 14.90
C LEU A 30 6.55 -7.79 15.30
N SER A 31 7.46 -8.09 14.37
CA SER A 31 8.90 -8.11 14.65
C SER A 31 9.46 -6.74 15.08
N LEU A 32 8.95 -5.65 14.49
CA LEU A 32 9.34 -4.29 14.85
C LEU A 32 8.75 -3.81 16.19
N THR A 33 7.68 -4.45 16.64
CA THR A 33 6.93 -4.06 17.84
C THR A 33 7.01 -5.08 18.99
N LEU A 34 7.97 -6.00 18.96
CA LEU A 34 8.15 -7.04 19.99
C LEU A 34 8.34 -6.46 21.39
N ASN A 35 9.01 -5.32 21.50
CA ASN A 35 9.29 -4.64 22.78
C ASN A 35 8.10 -3.90 23.39
N TYR A 36 6.99 -3.78 22.64
CA TYR A 36 5.78 -3.12 23.09
C TYR A 36 4.79 -4.13 23.68
N ASP A 37 4.05 -3.69 24.70
CA ASP A 37 2.92 -4.44 25.23
C ASP A 37 1.75 -4.49 24.22
N ARG A 38 0.80 -5.38 24.47
CA ARG A 38 -0.34 -5.58 23.54
C ARG A 38 -1.20 -4.33 23.39
N GLU A 39 -1.31 -3.52 24.42
CA GLU A 39 -2.14 -2.31 24.40
C GLU A 39 -1.50 -1.25 23.50
N THR A 40 -0.22 -0.98 23.68
CA THR A 40 0.56 -0.07 22.83
C THR A 40 0.58 -0.53 21.38
N ARG A 41 0.71 -1.84 21.13
CA ARG A 41 0.68 -2.41 19.78
C ARG A 41 -0.66 -2.21 19.08
N ARG A 42 -1.78 -2.36 19.81
CA ARG A 42 -3.11 -2.05 19.28
C ARG A 42 -3.30 -0.56 19.00
N LEU A 43 -2.76 0.30 19.84
CA LEU A 43 -2.76 1.75 19.62
C LEU A 43 -1.98 2.10 18.35
N LEU A 44 -0.78 1.52 18.16
CA LEU A 44 0.01 1.66 16.94
C LEU A 44 -0.76 1.17 15.71
N ALA A 45 -1.34 -0.02 15.75
CA ALA A 45 -2.14 -0.57 14.65
C ALA A 45 -3.29 0.37 14.25
N ARG A 46 -3.99 0.95 15.23
CA ARG A 46 -5.05 1.94 15.00
C ARG A 46 -4.52 3.22 14.33
N ARG A 47 -3.37 3.72 14.79
CA ARG A 47 -2.73 4.92 14.23
C ARG A 47 -2.25 4.69 12.81
N ILE A 48 -1.62 3.54 12.56
CA ILE A 48 -1.18 3.15 11.21
C ILE A 48 -2.37 3.05 10.26
N ALA A 49 -3.45 2.39 10.67
CA ALA A 49 -4.66 2.28 9.85
C ALA A 49 -5.28 3.65 9.53
N LEU A 50 -5.34 4.55 10.52
CA LEU A 50 -5.86 5.91 10.33
C LEU A 50 -4.96 6.72 9.38
N ASN A 51 -3.65 6.69 9.57
CA ASN A 51 -2.68 7.36 8.70
C ASN A 51 -2.75 6.81 7.27
N SER A 52 -2.84 5.48 7.12
CA SER A 52 -3.00 4.82 5.82
C SER A 52 -4.27 5.26 5.11
N PHE A 53 -5.40 5.32 5.83
CA PHE A 53 -6.66 5.82 5.29
C PHE A 53 -6.52 7.25 4.78
N ILE A 54 -5.97 8.15 5.59
CA ILE A 54 -5.78 9.56 5.23
C ILE A 54 -4.88 9.69 4.00
N LEU A 55 -3.74 8.97 3.98
CA LEU A 55 -2.81 9.01 2.87
C LEU A 55 -3.43 8.48 1.56
N LEU A 56 -4.16 7.38 1.61
CA LEU A 56 -4.80 6.81 0.42
C LEU A 56 -5.89 7.72 -0.13
N VAL A 57 -6.76 8.26 0.73
CA VAL A 57 -7.82 9.20 0.31
C VAL A 57 -7.22 10.51 -0.21
N ALA A 58 -6.20 11.05 0.45
CA ALA A 58 -5.52 12.26 -0.02
C ALA A 58 -4.85 12.02 -1.38
N SER A 59 -4.14 10.89 -1.54
CA SER A 59 -3.50 10.51 -2.81
C SER A 59 -4.52 10.37 -3.94
N PHE A 60 -5.66 9.75 -3.69
CA PHE A 60 -6.75 9.62 -4.66
C PHE A 60 -7.32 10.99 -5.05
N SER A 61 -7.60 11.87 -4.08
CA SER A 61 -8.34 13.11 -4.30
C SER A 61 -7.45 14.24 -4.86
N VAL A 62 -6.23 14.36 -4.37
CA VAL A 62 -5.34 15.50 -4.65
C VAL A 62 -4.14 15.11 -5.52
N GLY A 63 -3.85 13.82 -5.60
CA GLY A 63 -2.61 13.34 -6.23
C GLY A 63 -2.42 13.79 -7.67
N SER A 64 -3.47 13.71 -8.51
CA SER A 64 -3.41 14.16 -9.90
C SER A 64 -3.13 15.66 -10.04
N HIS A 65 -3.66 16.50 -9.14
CA HIS A 65 -3.43 17.93 -9.13
C HIS A 65 -1.98 18.25 -8.75
N VAL A 66 -1.45 17.53 -7.76
CA VAL A 66 -0.04 17.66 -7.36
C VAL A 66 0.89 17.28 -8.51
N LEU A 67 0.60 16.17 -9.21
CA LEU A 67 1.41 15.76 -10.37
C LEU A 67 1.37 16.81 -11.49
N SER A 68 0.18 17.34 -11.80
CA SER A 68 0.02 18.39 -12.80
C SER A 68 0.83 19.66 -12.43
N PHE A 69 0.85 20.02 -11.15
CA PHE A 69 1.65 21.15 -10.67
C PHE A 69 3.16 20.96 -10.92
N PHE A 70 3.68 19.74 -10.74
CA PHE A 70 5.08 19.40 -11.04
C PHE A 70 5.34 19.07 -12.51
N GLY A 71 4.33 19.10 -13.38
CA GLY A 71 4.47 18.70 -14.78
C GLY A 71 4.75 17.22 -15.00
N ILE A 72 4.43 16.36 -14.01
CA ILE A 72 4.66 14.93 -14.08
C ILE A 72 3.41 14.25 -14.64
N SER A 73 3.58 13.49 -15.71
CA SER A 73 2.46 12.74 -16.30
C SER A 73 2.17 11.45 -15.50
N LEU A 74 0.90 11.04 -15.51
CA LEU A 74 0.45 9.83 -14.83
C LEU A 74 1.22 8.56 -15.25
N PRO A 75 1.50 8.31 -16.54
CA PRO A 75 2.29 7.16 -16.96
C PRO A 75 3.70 7.12 -16.35
N VAL A 76 4.34 8.26 -16.15
CA VAL A 76 5.66 8.35 -15.48
C VAL A 76 5.56 7.91 -14.02
N VAL A 77 4.50 8.32 -13.32
CA VAL A 77 4.25 7.89 -11.94
C VAL A 77 3.97 6.38 -11.85
N GLN A 78 3.25 5.84 -12.82
CA GLN A 78 3.02 4.39 -12.91
C GLN A 78 4.34 3.62 -13.09
N VAL A 79 5.21 4.08 -13.98
CA VAL A 79 6.53 3.45 -14.18
C VAL A 79 7.36 3.54 -12.89
N GLY A 80 7.51 4.74 -12.31
CA GLY A 80 8.30 4.95 -11.10
C GLY A 80 7.74 4.18 -9.89
N GLY A 81 6.43 4.30 -9.64
CA GLY A 81 5.76 3.60 -8.55
C GLY A 81 5.80 2.08 -8.71
N GLY A 82 5.60 1.58 -9.93
CA GLY A 82 5.68 0.15 -10.25
C GLY A 82 7.10 -0.40 -10.04
N MET A 83 8.14 0.34 -10.41
CA MET A 83 9.53 -0.06 -10.13
C MET A 83 9.81 -0.17 -8.63
N ILE A 84 9.26 0.75 -7.82
CA ILE A 84 9.41 0.69 -6.35
C ILE A 84 8.68 -0.54 -5.79
N VAL A 85 7.49 -0.86 -6.30
CA VAL A 85 6.76 -2.08 -5.90
C VAL A 85 7.56 -3.34 -6.25
N VAL A 86 8.14 -3.41 -7.47
CA VAL A 86 9.02 -4.52 -7.87
C VAL A 86 10.22 -4.64 -6.92
N ALA A 87 10.89 -3.53 -6.64
CA ALA A 87 12.06 -3.51 -5.76
C ALA A 87 11.71 -3.96 -4.34
N SER A 88 10.58 -3.52 -3.80
CA SER A 88 10.09 -3.91 -2.48
C SER A 88 9.73 -5.41 -2.42
N GLY A 89 8.98 -5.91 -3.40
CA GLY A 89 8.64 -7.33 -3.50
C GLY A 89 9.90 -8.20 -3.66
N TRP A 90 10.85 -7.76 -4.46
CA TRP A 90 12.13 -8.45 -4.65
C TRP A 90 12.96 -8.50 -3.37
N ALA A 91 13.05 -7.39 -2.63
CA ALA A 91 13.75 -7.33 -1.36
C ALA A 91 13.16 -8.32 -0.34
N LEU A 92 11.82 -8.37 -0.22
CA LEU A 92 11.13 -9.33 0.65
C LEU A 92 11.32 -10.79 0.18
N LEU A 93 11.36 -11.03 -1.13
CA LEU A 93 11.58 -12.37 -1.69
C LEU A 93 12.98 -12.92 -1.37
N ARG A 94 13.99 -12.05 -1.34
CA ARG A 94 15.39 -12.40 -1.08
C ARG A 94 15.73 -12.49 0.41
N GLN A 95 14.83 -12.06 1.29
CA GLN A 95 15.04 -12.21 2.73
C GLN A 95 15.12 -13.68 3.11
N ASP A 96 16.33 -14.15 3.46
CA ASP A 96 16.57 -15.51 3.95
C ASP A 96 16.20 -15.63 5.43
N ASP A 97 15.65 -16.81 5.78
CA ASP A 97 14.83 -17.11 6.94
C ASP A 97 15.45 -16.91 8.33
N ALA A 98 16.73 -16.55 8.47
CA ALA A 98 17.35 -16.60 9.79
C ALA A 98 18.27 -15.44 10.18
N ASN A 99 18.88 -14.70 9.26
CA ASN A 99 19.92 -13.73 9.61
C ASN A 99 19.64 -12.26 9.31
N ASP A 100 18.67 -11.94 8.44
CA ASP A 100 18.44 -10.56 8.00
C ASP A 100 17.29 -9.84 8.74
N ARG A 101 16.60 -10.52 9.67
CA ARG A 101 15.64 -9.85 10.57
C ARG A 101 16.29 -8.72 11.40
N ASN A 102 17.61 -8.77 11.54
CA ASN A 102 18.41 -7.73 12.19
C ASN A 102 18.75 -6.54 11.27
N ALA A 103 18.63 -6.67 9.95
CA ALA A 103 18.97 -5.58 9.03
C ALA A 103 17.81 -4.59 8.81
N VAL A 104 16.55 -5.03 8.93
CA VAL A 104 15.37 -4.15 9.00
C VAL A 104 15.11 -3.66 10.43
N GLY A 105 15.70 -4.36 11.42
CA GLY A 105 15.69 -4.02 12.83
C GLY A 105 16.68 -2.92 13.21
N ARG A 106 16.65 -1.76 12.55
CA ARG A 106 17.01 -0.55 13.27
C ARG A 106 16.02 -0.46 14.41
N THR A 107 16.49 -0.84 15.60
CA THR A 107 15.81 -0.64 16.85
C THR A 107 15.13 0.73 16.82
N VAL A 108 13.81 0.71 16.66
CA VAL A 108 12.98 1.88 16.87
C VAL A 108 13.20 2.20 18.35
N HIS A 109 14.04 3.20 18.61
CA HIS A 109 14.31 3.66 19.97
C HIS A 109 13.04 4.35 20.44
N CYS A 110 12.39 3.76 21.43
CA CYS A 110 11.17 4.23 22.08
C CYS A 110 11.31 5.65 22.66
N LYS A 111 11.20 6.68 21.82
CA LYS A 111 11.07 8.05 22.33
C LYS A 111 9.71 8.67 22.04
N ASP A 112 9.02 8.24 20.96
CA ASP A 112 7.68 8.77 20.64
C ASP A 112 6.87 7.75 19.83
N VAL A 113 6.01 7.00 20.50
CA VAL A 113 5.07 6.03 19.89
C VAL A 113 4.25 6.64 18.75
N LEU A 114 3.98 7.95 18.81
CA LEU A 114 3.22 8.68 17.81
C LEU A 114 4.03 8.97 16.55
N HIS A 115 5.31 9.29 16.69
CA HIS A 115 6.22 9.51 15.58
C HIS A 115 6.50 8.20 14.85
N ASP A 116 6.73 7.11 15.60
CA ASP A 116 7.01 5.79 15.05
C ASP A 116 5.80 5.20 14.30
N ALA A 117 4.57 5.57 14.67
CA ALA A 117 3.37 5.17 13.95
C ALA A 117 3.31 5.71 12.52
N PHE A 118 3.80 6.94 12.27
CA PHE A 118 3.82 7.50 10.93
C PHE A 118 5.06 7.05 10.15
N TYR A 119 6.23 7.25 10.71
CA TYR A 119 7.50 6.82 10.12
C TYR A 119 8.28 5.99 11.15
N PRO A 120 8.67 4.76 10.84
CA PRO A 120 8.61 4.09 9.53
C PRO A 120 7.38 3.18 9.30
N LEU A 121 6.44 3.08 10.26
CA LEU A 121 5.41 2.03 10.25
C LEU A 121 4.27 2.29 9.24
N THR A 122 3.81 3.53 9.08
CA THR A 122 2.86 3.84 7.99
C THR A 122 3.62 4.05 6.69
N LEU A 123 4.58 4.97 6.66
CA LEU A 123 5.47 5.23 5.54
C LEU A 123 6.88 4.74 5.90
N PRO A 124 7.53 3.89 5.11
CA PRO A 124 7.08 3.27 3.86
C PRO A 124 6.50 1.87 4.03
N LEU A 125 6.40 1.33 5.27
CA LEU A 125 6.13 -0.09 5.51
C LEU A 125 4.74 -0.52 5.03
N THR A 126 3.69 0.23 5.41
CA THR A 126 2.29 -0.15 5.13
C THR A 126 1.78 0.51 3.85
N VAL A 127 1.94 1.83 3.73
CA VAL A 127 1.56 2.61 2.56
C VAL A 127 2.83 3.17 1.93
N GLY A 128 3.39 2.44 0.99
CA GLY A 128 4.58 2.85 0.26
C GLY A 128 4.28 3.72 -0.96
N PRO A 129 5.32 4.23 -1.65
CA PRO A 129 5.17 5.00 -2.88
C PRO A 129 4.39 4.27 -3.97
N GLY A 130 4.42 2.94 -3.98
CA GLY A 130 3.66 2.10 -4.92
C GLY A 130 2.15 2.20 -4.71
N SER A 131 1.67 2.07 -3.48
CA SER A 131 0.24 2.20 -3.16
C SER A 131 -0.26 3.63 -3.35
N ILE A 132 0.58 4.64 -3.07
CA ILE A 132 0.30 6.05 -3.38
C ILE A 132 0.14 6.24 -4.90
N SER A 133 1.07 5.72 -5.71
CA SER A 133 1.00 5.79 -7.17
C SER A 133 -0.29 5.18 -7.73
N VAL A 134 -0.71 4.03 -7.20
CA VAL A 134 -1.96 3.38 -7.60
C VAL A 134 -3.17 4.20 -7.17
N ALA A 135 -3.19 4.74 -5.97
CA ALA A 135 -4.28 5.60 -5.50
C ALA A 135 -4.43 6.86 -6.38
N ILE A 136 -3.31 7.51 -6.75
CA ILE A 136 -3.28 8.65 -7.68
C ILE A 136 -3.82 8.24 -9.06
N THR A 137 -3.39 7.08 -9.57
CA THR A 137 -3.84 6.55 -10.86
C THR A 137 -5.34 6.30 -10.88
N LEU A 138 -5.89 5.73 -9.81
CA LEU A 138 -7.33 5.51 -9.67
C LEU A 138 -8.09 6.85 -9.67
N GLY A 139 -7.62 7.83 -8.91
CA GLY A 139 -8.23 9.16 -8.86
C GLY A 139 -8.16 9.92 -10.19
N ALA A 140 -7.05 9.82 -10.91
CA ALA A 140 -6.86 10.49 -12.19
C ALA A 140 -7.70 9.90 -13.34
N ASN A 141 -8.10 8.63 -13.24
CA ASN A 141 -8.93 7.96 -14.26
C ASN A 141 -10.43 8.16 -14.05
N GLU A 142 -10.85 8.87 -12.99
CA GLU A 142 -12.26 9.12 -12.72
C GLU A 142 -12.83 10.28 -13.57
N PRO A 143 -14.12 10.19 -13.96
CA PRO A 143 -14.77 11.25 -14.74
C PRO A 143 -14.83 12.57 -13.98
N HIS A 144 -14.46 13.69 -14.62
CA HIS A 144 -14.44 15.03 -14.02
C HIS A 144 -15.80 15.74 -13.98
N THR A 145 -16.93 15.00 -14.09
CA THR A 145 -18.27 15.60 -13.91
C THR A 145 -18.61 15.69 -12.42
N LEU A 146 -19.13 16.84 -11.97
CA LEU A 146 -19.37 17.14 -10.54
C LEU A 146 -20.11 16.03 -9.77
N GLY A 147 -21.14 15.42 -10.36
CA GLY A 147 -21.88 14.34 -9.72
C GLY A 147 -21.15 13.00 -9.68
N ALA A 148 -20.41 12.66 -10.73
CA ALA A 148 -19.59 11.45 -10.77
C ALA A 148 -18.38 11.58 -9.85
N SER A 149 -17.76 12.76 -9.78
CA SER A 149 -16.61 13.02 -8.91
C SER A 149 -16.92 12.81 -7.42
N LEU A 150 -18.08 13.28 -6.94
CA LEU A 150 -18.49 13.04 -5.54
C LEU A 150 -18.70 11.55 -5.26
N LEU A 151 -19.33 10.83 -6.18
CA LEU A 151 -19.56 9.39 -6.03
C LEU A 151 -18.26 8.60 -6.02
N SER A 152 -17.30 8.98 -6.85
CA SER A 152 -15.96 8.35 -6.91
C SER A 152 -15.17 8.63 -5.64
N ILE A 153 -15.19 9.83 -5.09
CA ILE A 153 -14.54 10.16 -3.82
C ILE A 153 -15.14 9.33 -2.67
N VAL A 154 -16.48 9.20 -2.63
CA VAL A 154 -17.15 8.37 -1.63
C VAL A 154 -16.76 6.89 -1.80
N ALA A 155 -16.72 6.39 -3.03
CA ALA A 155 -16.31 5.02 -3.30
C ALA A 155 -14.83 4.78 -2.91
N ALA A 156 -13.94 5.74 -3.20
CA ALA A 156 -12.55 5.70 -2.80
C ALA A 156 -12.40 5.75 -1.26
N ALA A 157 -13.16 6.59 -0.59
CA ALA A 157 -13.16 6.67 0.87
C ALA A 157 -13.62 5.35 1.50
N ILE A 158 -14.71 4.76 1.01
CA ILE A 158 -15.21 3.46 1.50
C ILE A 158 -14.20 2.35 1.19
N GLY A 159 -13.65 2.29 -0.01
CA GLY A 159 -12.65 1.30 -0.40
C GLY A 159 -11.37 1.42 0.45
N SER A 160 -10.86 2.64 0.63
CA SER A 160 -9.71 2.92 1.50
C SER A 160 -10.00 2.61 2.97
N LEU A 161 -11.24 2.82 3.44
CA LEU A 161 -11.66 2.45 4.80
C LEU A 161 -11.65 0.94 5.00
N ILE A 162 -12.10 0.17 4.00
CA ILE A 162 -12.05 -1.30 4.03
C ILE A 162 -10.58 -1.76 4.12
N VAL A 163 -9.69 -1.20 3.29
CA VAL A 163 -8.25 -1.50 3.34
C VAL A 163 -7.66 -1.12 4.69
N ALA A 164 -7.98 0.05 5.23
CA ALA A 164 -7.51 0.49 6.56
C ALA A 164 -8.04 -0.43 7.69
N ALA A 165 -9.28 -0.87 7.59
CA ALA A 165 -9.85 -1.83 8.55
C ALA A 165 -9.10 -3.18 8.50
N THR A 166 -8.72 -3.67 7.31
CA THR A 166 -7.92 -4.90 7.19
C THR A 166 -6.50 -4.71 7.75
N ILE A 167 -5.86 -3.55 7.53
CA ILE A 167 -4.58 -3.21 8.17
C ILE A 167 -4.72 -3.28 9.70
N TYR A 168 -5.74 -2.62 10.26
CA TYR A 168 -5.98 -2.64 11.69
C TYR A 168 -6.17 -4.06 12.22
N LEU A 169 -7.01 -4.86 11.57
CA LEU A 169 -7.28 -6.24 12.00
C LEU A 169 -6.01 -7.11 11.94
N CYS A 170 -5.27 -7.08 10.83
CA CYS A 170 -4.05 -7.86 10.66
C CYS A 170 -2.97 -7.47 11.70
N TYR A 171 -2.79 -6.17 11.95
CA TYR A 171 -1.77 -5.68 12.88
C TYR A 171 -2.17 -5.82 14.34
N ALA A 172 -3.43 -5.52 14.70
CA ALA A 172 -3.93 -5.68 16.06
C ALA A 172 -3.96 -7.15 16.53
N PHE A 173 -4.12 -8.08 15.58
CA PHE A 173 -4.11 -9.52 15.84
C PHE A 173 -2.87 -10.22 15.31
N SER A 174 -1.78 -9.50 15.05
CA SER A 174 -0.54 -10.05 14.49
C SER A 174 0.04 -11.19 15.34
N ASP A 175 -0.05 -11.13 16.68
CA ASP A 175 0.35 -12.23 17.57
C ASP A 175 -0.40 -13.53 17.26
N ARG A 176 -1.74 -13.44 17.10
CA ARG A 176 -2.58 -14.61 16.84
C ARG A 176 -2.35 -15.15 15.43
N LEU A 177 -2.17 -14.23 14.48
CA LEU A 177 -1.88 -14.57 13.09
C LEU A 177 -0.54 -15.32 12.99
N ALA A 178 0.50 -14.82 13.65
CA ALA A 178 1.80 -15.46 13.68
C ALA A 178 1.76 -16.83 14.37
N LEU A 179 1.01 -16.97 15.46
CA LEU A 179 0.83 -18.26 16.15
C LEU A 179 0.03 -19.26 15.31
N ALA A 180 -1.03 -18.82 14.63
CA ALA A 180 -1.86 -19.68 13.78
C ALA A 180 -1.14 -20.20 12.54
N LEU A 181 -0.28 -19.37 11.94
CA LEU A 181 0.50 -19.71 10.74
C LEU A 181 1.75 -20.53 11.07
N GLY A 182 2.31 -20.34 12.27
CA GLY A 182 3.61 -20.86 12.63
C GLY A 182 4.75 -20.25 11.78
N PRO A 183 6.02 -20.59 12.06
CA PRO A 183 7.16 -20.03 11.33
C PRO A 183 7.14 -20.37 9.84
N THR A 184 6.84 -21.62 9.51
CA THR A 184 6.78 -22.08 8.11
C THR A 184 5.65 -21.42 7.34
N GLY A 185 4.44 -21.36 7.92
CA GLY A 185 3.29 -20.71 7.26
C GLY A 185 3.50 -19.22 7.05
N THR A 186 4.10 -18.53 8.02
CA THR A 186 4.48 -17.12 7.89
C THR A 186 5.44 -16.91 6.73
N ASN A 187 6.49 -17.74 6.62
CA ASN A 187 7.45 -17.66 5.53
C ASN A 187 6.83 -17.91 4.16
N VAL A 188 5.94 -18.91 4.06
CA VAL A 188 5.22 -19.20 2.80
C VAL A 188 4.36 -18.01 2.38
N ILE A 189 3.60 -17.42 3.30
CA ILE A 189 2.76 -16.25 2.99
C ILE A 189 3.63 -15.07 2.57
N VAL A 190 4.70 -14.75 3.30
CA VAL A 190 5.60 -13.64 2.94
C VAL A 190 6.22 -13.86 1.54
N LYS A 191 6.70 -15.07 1.22
CA LYS A 191 7.26 -15.37 -0.11
C LYS A 191 6.20 -15.28 -1.21
N LEU A 192 5.00 -15.80 -0.97
CA LEU A 192 3.91 -15.77 -1.94
C LEU A 192 3.43 -14.32 -2.22
N THR A 193 3.19 -13.54 -1.17
CA THR A 193 2.78 -12.14 -1.30
C THR A 193 3.89 -11.29 -1.93
N SER A 194 5.15 -11.53 -1.60
CA SER A 194 6.29 -10.88 -2.23
C SER A 194 6.36 -11.15 -3.74
N PHE A 195 6.13 -12.41 -4.15
CA PHE A 195 6.05 -12.75 -5.57
C PHE A 195 4.90 -12.04 -6.27
N LEU A 196 3.72 -12.00 -5.66
CA LEU A 196 2.57 -11.26 -6.19
C LEU A 196 2.87 -9.76 -6.32
N LEU A 197 3.55 -9.16 -5.33
CA LEU A 197 3.99 -7.76 -5.41
C LEU A 197 4.90 -7.50 -6.60
N VAL A 198 5.87 -8.38 -6.88
CA VAL A 198 6.73 -8.26 -8.07
C VAL A 198 5.87 -8.31 -9.35
N CYS A 199 4.95 -9.26 -9.47
CA CYS A 199 4.09 -9.37 -10.63
C CYS A 199 3.21 -8.12 -10.83
N ILE A 200 2.61 -7.60 -9.75
CA ILE A 200 1.78 -6.39 -9.77
C ILE A 200 2.64 -5.18 -10.16
N GLY A 201 3.83 -5.05 -9.59
CA GLY A 201 4.75 -3.97 -9.92
C GLY A 201 5.16 -3.98 -11.39
N VAL A 202 5.47 -5.14 -11.96
CA VAL A 202 5.75 -5.31 -13.40
C VAL A 202 4.53 -4.90 -14.24
N GLN A 203 3.32 -5.28 -13.84
CA GLN A 203 2.10 -4.89 -14.55
C GLN A 203 1.89 -3.38 -14.54
N ILE A 204 2.14 -2.71 -13.41
CA ILE A 204 2.02 -1.25 -13.29
C ILE A 204 3.05 -0.56 -14.19
N VAL A 205 4.31 -1.03 -14.19
CA VAL A 205 5.37 -0.53 -15.08
C VAL A 205 4.96 -0.68 -16.55
N TRP A 206 4.45 -1.85 -16.92
CA TRP A 206 4.01 -2.12 -18.30
C TRP A 206 2.87 -1.20 -18.73
N ASN A 207 1.91 -0.97 -17.86
CA ASN A 207 0.78 -0.06 -18.13
C ASN A 207 1.28 1.38 -18.37
N GLY A 208 2.17 1.88 -17.54
CA GLY A 208 2.77 3.20 -17.70
C GLY A 208 3.65 3.29 -18.95
N ALA A 209 4.53 2.32 -19.19
CA ALA A 209 5.41 2.29 -20.36
C ALA A 209 4.62 2.20 -21.67
N SER A 210 3.58 1.36 -21.72
CA SER A 210 2.75 1.24 -22.92
C SER A 210 2.00 2.53 -23.26
N GLN A 211 1.55 3.29 -22.24
CA GLN A 211 0.93 4.61 -22.47
C GLN A 211 1.95 5.64 -22.97
N LEU A 212 3.17 5.66 -22.40
CA LEU A 212 4.25 6.53 -22.88
C LEU A 212 4.63 6.21 -24.33
N LEU A 213 4.74 4.94 -24.69
CA LEU A 213 5.04 4.53 -26.06
C LEU A 213 3.95 4.95 -27.06
N ARG A 214 2.67 4.86 -26.67
CA ARG A 214 1.53 5.30 -27.50
C ARG A 214 1.47 6.83 -27.66
N SER A 215 2.04 7.58 -26.74
CA SER A 215 2.10 9.05 -26.80
C SER A 215 3.22 9.58 -27.69
N LEU A 216 4.15 8.71 -28.17
CA LEU A 216 5.17 9.11 -29.11
C LEU A 216 4.51 9.39 -30.48
N PRO A 217 4.84 10.54 -31.13
CA PRO A 217 4.39 10.78 -32.47
C PRO A 217 4.89 9.64 -33.37
N HIS A 218 3.99 9.06 -34.17
CA HIS A 218 4.38 8.12 -35.21
C HIS A 218 5.36 8.84 -36.15
N ILE A 219 6.65 8.50 -36.04
CA ILE A 219 7.67 8.89 -36.98
C ILE A 219 7.39 7.97 -38.22
N GLY A 220 6.50 8.45 -39.10
CA GLY A 220 6.24 7.86 -40.41
C GLY A 220 7.16 8.45 -41.42
#